data_983ec77d4ae4e78b2ac967b83e5d8cff
#
_entry.id   983ec77d4ae4e78b2ac967b83e5d8cff
#
_cell.length_a   1.000
_cell.length_b   1.000
_cell.length_c   1.000
_cell.angle_alpha   90.00
_cell.angle_beta   90.00
_cell.angle_gamma   90.00
#
_symmetry.space_group_name_H-M   'P 1'
#
loop_
_entity.id
_entity.type
_entity.pdbx_description
1 polymer ?
#
loop_
_entity_poly.entity_id
_entity_poly.type
_entity_poly.pdbx_seq_one_letter_code
_entity_poly.pdbx_strand_id
1 'polypeptide(L)'
;MGMSKAVPALPVRHIETAIAVYTRSFGFTAQYSDPTFAKLTRDDVEIHLWAADDDSWNSRPDTAPWPVCSGAETFLAGTASCRITVDEIAELYDELSRAGVLHPADAGHPVATDWGTTEFATVDGDGNLITFSTSTVRTQSPVVDGDGNAVTTS
;
A
#
# COMPACT_ATOMS: atom_id res chain seq x y z
N MET A 1 -24.61 11.12 -0.51
CA MET A 1 -23.77 10.07 -1.13
C MET A 1 -22.31 10.53 -1.08
N GLY A 2 -21.40 9.69 -0.60
CA GLY A 2 -19.97 10.02 -0.50
C GLY A 2 -19.12 8.81 -0.82
N MET A 3 -17.85 9.04 -1.24
CA MET A 3 -16.82 7.98 -1.37
C MET A 3 -16.23 7.74 0.01
N SER A 4 -15.97 6.47 0.37
CA SER A 4 -15.48 6.10 1.70
C SER A 4 -14.01 5.64 1.69
N LYS A 5 -13.57 4.94 0.66
CA LYS A 5 -12.19 4.46 0.55
C LYS A 5 -11.81 4.14 -0.89
N ALA A 6 -10.52 4.12 -1.15
CA ALA A 6 -9.93 3.53 -2.34
C ALA A 6 -9.17 2.26 -1.93
N VAL A 7 -9.17 1.23 -2.77
CA VAL A 7 -8.46 -0.02 -2.52
C VAL A 7 -7.41 -0.21 -3.61
N PRO A 8 -6.11 -0.27 -3.26
CA PRO A 8 -5.08 -0.54 -4.24
C PRO A 8 -5.16 -1.98 -4.75
N ALA A 9 -4.94 -2.15 -6.05
CA ALA A 9 -4.86 -3.44 -6.70
C ALA A 9 -3.42 -3.63 -7.22
N LEU A 10 -2.73 -4.64 -6.70
CA LEU A 10 -1.33 -4.90 -7.01
C LEU A 10 -1.21 -6.13 -7.92
N PRO A 11 -0.56 -6.01 -9.08
CA PRO A 11 -0.36 -7.15 -9.98
C PRO A 11 0.76 -8.06 -9.47
N VAL A 12 0.47 -9.35 -9.38
CA VAL A 12 1.39 -10.38 -8.90
C VAL A 12 1.42 -11.56 -9.86
N ARG A 13 2.50 -12.34 -9.89
CA ARG A 13 2.63 -13.50 -10.78
C ARG A 13 1.75 -14.65 -10.34
N HIS A 14 1.80 -14.99 -9.07
CA HIS A 14 1.08 -16.14 -8.50
C HIS A 14 0.40 -15.72 -7.20
N ILE A 15 -0.91 -15.86 -7.15
CA ILE A 15 -1.73 -15.44 -6.00
C ILE A 15 -1.31 -16.15 -4.71
N GLU A 16 -1.15 -17.47 -4.73
CA GLU A 16 -0.77 -18.22 -3.51
C GLU A 16 0.60 -17.80 -2.96
N THR A 17 1.60 -17.64 -3.83
CA THR A 17 2.93 -17.20 -3.44
C THR A 17 2.90 -15.78 -2.88
N ALA A 18 2.15 -14.88 -3.51
CA ALA A 18 1.98 -13.51 -3.05
C ALA A 18 1.27 -13.46 -1.69
N ILE A 19 0.20 -14.22 -1.49
CA ILE A 19 -0.48 -14.33 -0.19
C ILE A 19 0.49 -14.76 0.90
N ALA A 20 1.38 -15.71 0.62
CA ALA A 20 2.37 -16.16 1.61
C ALA A 20 3.31 -15.03 2.05
N VAL A 21 3.75 -14.17 1.13
CA VAL A 21 4.57 -12.99 1.46
C VAL A 21 3.78 -11.99 2.29
N TYR A 22 2.58 -11.64 1.85
CA TYR A 22 1.75 -10.65 2.57
C TYR A 22 1.33 -11.11 3.96
N THR A 23 1.04 -12.39 4.13
CA THR A 23 0.64 -12.92 5.45
C THR A 23 1.82 -13.10 6.40
N ARG A 24 2.93 -13.63 5.92
CA ARG A 24 4.11 -13.94 6.76
C ARG A 24 4.98 -12.72 7.01
N SER A 25 5.18 -11.88 5.99
CA SER A 25 6.12 -10.77 6.06
C SER A 25 5.46 -9.43 6.37
N PHE A 26 4.26 -9.17 5.83
CA PHE A 26 3.53 -7.91 6.03
C PHE A 26 2.42 -8.00 7.07
N GLY A 27 2.13 -9.16 7.63
CA GLY A 27 1.12 -9.34 8.68
C GLY A 27 -0.33 -9.19 8.22
N PHE A 28 -0.61 -9.28 6.91
CA PHE A 28 -1.98 -9.28 6.38
C PHE A 28 -2.68 -10.61 6.60
N THR A 29 -4.00 -10.57 6.57
CA THR A 29 -4.87 -11.75 6.57
C THR A 29 -5.57 -11.86 5.22
N ALA A 30 -5.56 -13.05 4.62
CA ALA A 30 -6.32 -13.31 3.40
C ALA A 30 -7.79 -13.53 3.76
N GLN A 31 -8.66 -12.61 3.30
CA GLN A 31 -10.11 -12.70 3.52
C GLN A 31 -10.80 -13.55 2.44
N TYR A 32 -10.26 -13.51 1.24
CA TYR A 32 -10.73 -14.26 0.09
C TYR A 32 -9.57 -14.49 -0.88
N SER A 33 -9.56 -15.61 -1.57
CA SER A 33 -8.64 -15.85 -2.67
C SER A 33 -9.18 -16.90 -3.65
N ASP A 34 -8.81 -16.70 -4.89
CA ASP A 34 -8.88 -17.67 -5.97
C ASP A 34 -7.60 -17.57 -6.83
N PRO A 35 -7.41 -18.38 -7.88
CA PRO A 35 -6.18 -18.31 -8.68
C PRO A 35 -5.92 -16.98 -9.39
N THR A 36 -6.90 -16.10 -9.51
CA THR A 36 -6.80 -14.83 -10.23
C THR A 36 -6.82 -13.59 -9.34
N PHE A 37 -7.27 -13.74 -8.09
CA PHE A 37 -7.56 -12.61 -7.21
C PHE A 37 -7.38 -12.98 -5.73
N ALA A 38 -6.98 -12.00 -4.91
CA ALA A 38 -7.04 -12.09 -3.46
C ALA A 38 -7.44 -10.76 -2.82
N LYS A 39 -8.16 -10.85 -1.73
CA LYS A 39 -8.48 -9.74 -0.84
C LYS A 39 -7.74 -9.92 0.48
N LEU A 40 -6.88 -8.97 0.81
CA LEU A 40 -6.06 -8.97 2.02
C LEU A 40 -6.42 -7.78 2.91
N THR A 41 -6.39 -8.01 4.23
CA THR A 41 -6.64 -6.96 5.22
C THR A 41 -5.61 -7.00 6.35
N ARG A 42 -5.23 -5.82 6.84
CA ARG A 42 -4.52 -5.64 8.10
C ARG A 42 -5.02 -4.34 8.72
N ASP A 43 -5.49 -4.40 9.96
CA ASP A 43 -6.17 -3.28 10.62
C ASP A 43 -7.28 -2.72 9.72
N ASP A 44 -7.31 -1.44 9.44
CA ASP A 44 -8.28 -0.80 8.53
C ASP A 44 -7.83 -0.78 7.05
N VAL A 45 -6.69 -1.38 6.74
CA VAL A 45 -6.12 -1.41 5.38
C VAL A 45 -6.60 -2.63 4.62
N GLU A 46 -7.05 -2.41 3.40
CA GLU A 46 -7.42 -3.44 2.44
C GLU A 46 -6.56 -3.31 1.18
N ILE A 47 -6.03 -4.43 0.71
CA ILE A 47 -5.27 -4.56 -0.53
C ILE A 47 -5.87 -5.68 -1.36
N HIS A 48 -5.98 -5.48 -2.66
CA HIS A 48 -6.30 -6.52 -3.63
C HIS A 48 -5.04 -6.97 -4.37
N LEU A 49 -4.93 -8.26 -4.61
CA LEU A 49 -3.92 -8.84 -5.51
C LEU A 49 -4.62 -9.38 -6.74
N TRP A 50 -4.02 -9.14 -7.91
CA TRP A 50 -4.50 -9.63 -9.19
C TRP A 50 -3.42 -10.41 -9.90
N ALA A 51 -3.76 -11.57 -10.48
CA ALA A 51 -2.83 -12.31 -11.31
C ALA A 51 -2.54 -11.54 -12.61
N ALA A 52 -1.26 -11.24 -12.86
CA ALA A 52 -0.81 -10.38 -13.95
C ALA A 52 -0.42 -11.12 -15.24
N ASP A 53 -0.40 -12.45 -15.22
CA ASP A 53 0.08 -13.28 -16.35
C ASP A 53 -1.05 -13.68 -17.32
N ASP A 54 -2.18 -13.01 -17.30
CA ASP A 54 -3.26 -13.26 -18.25
C ASP A 54 -3.04 -12.47 -19.54
N ASP A 55 -2.38 -13.08 -20.52
CA ASP A 55 -2.18 -12.52 -21.85
C ASP A 55 -3.44 -12.55 -22.74
N SER A 56 -4.57 -13.05 -22.23
CA SER A 56 -5.81 -13.18 -23.00
C SER A 56 -6.35 -11.84 -23.52
N TRP A 57 -5.96 -10.73 -22.89
CA TRP A 57 -6.30 -9.38 -23.34
C TRP A 57 -5.79 -9.08 -24.76
N ASN A 58 -4.66 -9.69 -25.18
CA ASN A 58 -4.09 -9.53 -26.52
C ASN A 58 -5.00 -10.07 -27.64
N SER A 59 -5.86 -11.02 -27.30
CA SER A 59 -6.75 -11.68 -28.25
C SER A 59 -8.22 -11.23 -28.14
N ARG A 60 -8.52 -10.27 -27.26
CA ARG A 60 -9.87 -9.72 -27.13
C ARG A 60 -10.19 -8.80 -28.31
N PRO A 61 -11.29 -9.04 -29.06
CA PRO A 61 -11.61 -8.24 -30.25
C PRO A 61 -11.95 -6.79 -29.92
N ASP A 62 -12.26 -6.46 -28.65
CA ASP A 62 -12.66 -5.13 -28.22
C ASP A 62 -11.49 -4.26 -27.76
N THR A 63 -10.26 -4.75 -27.83
CA THR A 63 -9.05 -4.00 -27.48
C THR A 63 -8.57 -3.08 -28.60
N ALA A 64 -9.45 -2.73 -29.51
CA ALA A 64 -9.17 -1.78 -30.59
C ALA A 64 -8.60 -0.47 -30.01
N PRO A 65 -7.87 0.20 -30.67
CA PRO A 65 -6.52 0.71 -30.83
C PRO A 65 -5.93 1.36 -29.58
N TRP A 66 -6.39 1.07 -28.38
CA TRP A 66 -5.88 1.65 -27.13
C TRP A 66 -4.72 0.81 -26.62
N PRO A 67 -3.57 1.43 -26.31
CA PRO A 67 -2.36 0.71 -25.92
C PRO A 67 -2.45 0.02 -24.55
N VAL A 68 -3.46 0.35 -23.73
CA VAL A 68 -3.62 -0.22 -22.39
C VAL A 68 -5.11 -0.50 -22.14
N CYS A 69 -5.43 -1.78 -21.91
CA CYS A 69 -6.72 -2.15 -21.35
C CYS A 69 -6.72 -1.92 -19.83
N SER A 70 -7.82 -1.44 -19.30
CA SER A 70 -7.94 -1.22 -17.85
C SER A 70 -8.25 -2.54 -17.14
N GLY A 71 -7.27 -3.09 -16.46
CA GLY A 71 -7.39 -4.27 -15.64
C GLY A 71 -6.01 -4.67 -15.14
N ALA A 72 -5.90 -5.17 -13.91
CA ALA A 72 -4.61 -5.53 -13.34
C ALA A 72 -3.93 -6.66 -14.10
N GLU A 73 -4.70 -7.51 -14.76
CA GLU A 73 -4.22 -8.57 -15.62
C GLU A 73 -3.46 -8.08 -16.85
N THR A 74 -3.58 -6.81 -17.21
CA THR A 74 -2.83 -6.17 -18.30
C THR A 74 -1.55 -5.50 -17.85
N PHE A 75 -1.33 -5.40 -16.53
CA PHE A 75 -0.11 -4.84 -15.96
C PHE A 75 0.94 -5.93 -15.76
N LEU A 76 2.20 -5.51 -15.84
CA LEU A 76 3.30 -6.38 -15.46
C LEU A 76 3.34 -6.55 -13.93
N ALA A 77 3.55 -7.76 -13.46
CA ALA A 77 3.76 -8.01 -12.04
C ALA A 77 4.93 -7.16 -11.52
N GLY A 78 4.77 -6.59 -10.33
CA GLY A 78 5.81 -5.80 -9.70
C GLY A 78 5.93 -4.35 -10.18
N THR A 79 4.98 -3.84 -10.95
CA THR A 79 5.03 -2.47 -11.51
C THR A 79 4.08 -1.49 -10.84
N ALA A 80 3.34 -1.91 -9.84
CA ALA A 80 2.40 -1.06 -9.11
C ALA A 80 2.99 -0.54 -7.79
N SER A 81 2.37 0.48 -7.25
CA SER A 81 2.71 1.02 -5.95
C SER A 81 1.48 1.45 -5.17
N CYS A 82 1.59 1.43 -3.85
CA CYS A 82 0.61 2.05 -2.96
C CYS A 82 1.30 2.71 -1.77
N ARG A 83 0.58 3.61 -1.12
CA ARG A 83 1.01 4.28 0.11
C ARG A 83 0.04 3.93 1.23
N ILE A 84 0.57 3.59 2.38
CA ILE A 84 -0.19 3.24 3.57
C ILE A 84 0.20 4.20 4.69
N THR A 85 -0.77 4.88 5.27
CA THR A 85 -0.56 5.71 6.44
C THR A 85 -0.60 4.84 7.70
N VAL A 86 0.36 5.04 8.58
CA VAL A 86 0.50 4.30 9.83
C VAL A 86 0.72 5.23 11.01
N ASP A 87 0.34 4.80 12.21
CA ASP A 87 0.53 5.59 13.42
C ASP A 87 1.93 5.37 14.03
N GLU A 88 2.35 4.12 14.17
CA GLU A 88 3.60 3.72 14.83
C GLU A 88 4.65 3.27 13.81
N ILE A 89 5.20 4.24 13.07
CA ILE A 89 6.10 3.94 11.95
C ILE A 89 7.42 3.27 12.38
N ALA A 90 7.94 3.62 13.55
CA ALA A 90 9.21 3.04 14.03
C ALA A 90 9.05 1.53 14.38
N GLU A 91 7.95 1.17 15.01
CA GLU A 91 7.65 -0.22 15.34
C GLU A 91 7.42 -1.06 14.08
N LEU A 92 6.69 -0.51 13.12
CA LEU A 92 6.44 -1.17 11.83
C LEU A 92 7.74 -1.32 11.03
N TYR A 93 8.60 -0.30 11.04
CA TYR A 93 9.92 -0.39 10.41
C TYR A 93 10.74 -1.55 10.97
N ASP A 94 10.79 -1.70 12.29
CA ASP A 94 11.51 -2.79 12.94
C ASP A 94 10.92 -4.16 12.58
N GLU A 95 9.59 -4.26 12.54
CA GLU A 95 8.89 -5.49 12.13
C GLU A 95 9.25 -5.88 10.69
N LEU A 96 9.12 -4.95 9.74
CA LEU A 96 9.34 -5.22 8.32
C LEU A 96 10.84 -5.34 7.97
N SER A 97 11.71 -4.70 8.72
CA SER A 97 13.17 -4.92 8.63
C SER A 97 13.53 -6.36 8.98
N ARG A 98 12.97 -6.88 10.07
CA ARG A 98 13.18 -8.29 10.48
C ARG A 98 12.58 -9.28 9.48
N ALA A 99 11.48 -8.90 8.83
CA ALA A 99 10.86 -9.70 7.78
C ALA A 99 11.64 -9.68 6.45
N GLY A 100 12.61 -8.78 6.30
CA GLY A 100 13.47 -8.72 5.12
C GLY A 100 12.80 -8.14 3.86
N VAL A 101 11.79 -7.30 4.01
CA VAL A 101 11.02 -6.73 2.88
C VAL A 101 11.33 -5.24 2.62
N LEU A 102 12.30 -4.65 3.29
CA LEU A 102 12.70 -3.28 3.02
C LEU A 102 13.19 -3.10 1.58
N HIS A 103 12.93 -1.93 1.01
CA HIS A 103 13.43 -1.59 -0.31
C HIS A 103 14.97 -1.65 -0.34
N PRO A 104 15.60 -2.12 -1.44
CA PRO A 104 17.07 -2.20 -1.54
C PRO A 104 17.81 -0.88 -1.30
N ALA A 105 17.17 0.26 -1.56
CA ALA A 105 17.73 1.60 -1.31
C ALA A 105 17.34 2.19 0.05
N ASP A 106 16.90 1.36 1.01
CA ASP A 106 16.53 1.81 2.34
C ASP A 106 17.70 2.50 3.06
N ALA A 107 17.41 3.60 3.77
CA ALA A 107 18.42 4.41 4.45
C ALA A 107 18.86 3.84 5.82
N GLY A 108 18.30 2.73 6.26
CA GLY A 108 18.52 2.13 7.58
C GLY A 108 17.61 2.69 8.68
N HIS A 109 16.71 3.59 8.35
CA HIS A 109 15.71 4.18 9.23
C HIS A 109 14.62 4.88 8.40
N PRO A 110 13.40 5.11 8.96
CA PRO A 110 12.42 5.97 8.33
C PRO A 110 12.96 7.39 8.12
N VAL A 111 12.66 7.99 6.98
CA VAL A 111 13.22 9.29 6.55
C VAL A 111 12.16 10.37 6.57
N ALA A 112 12.48 11.52 7.18
CA ALA A 112 11.63 12.70 7.12
C ALA A 112 11.68 13.31 5.70
N THR A 113 10.50 13.68 5.18
CA THR A 113 10.34 14.33 3.88
C THR A 113 10.14 15.83 4.05
N ASP A 114 10.33 16.58 2.95
CA ASP A 114 10.12 18.04 2.94
C ASP A 114 8.64 18.43 3.03
N TRP A 115 7.73 17.47 2.79
CA TRP A 115 6.26 17.72 2.82
C TRP A 115 5.57 17.24 4.09
N GLY A 116 6.31 17.03 5.18
CA GLY A 116 5.75 16.81 6.51
C GLY A 116 5.35 15.37 6.81
N THR A 117 6.02 14.41 6.23
CA THR A 117 5.89 12.99 6.57
C THR A 117 7.21 12.37 6.98
N THR A 118 7.14 11.27 7.70
CA THR A 118 8.25 10.33 7.87
C THR A 118 7.86 9.04 7.21
N GLU A 119 8.72 8.46 6.38
CA GLU A 119 8.36 7.32 5.56
C GLU A 119 9.52 6.35 5.30
N PHE A 120 9.17 5.13 4.94
CA PHE A 120 10.07 4.12 4.41
C PHE A 120 9.36 3.28 3.35
N ALA A 121 10.13 2.68 2.47
CA ALA A 121 9.63 1.87 1.37
C ALA A 121 9.94 0.39 1.56
N THR A 122 9.03 -0.45 1.07
CA THR A 122 9.16 -1.90 1.02
C THR A 122 8.83 -2.41 -0.36
N VAL A 123 9.22 -3.62 -0.66
CA VAL A 123 8.82 -4.32 -1.88
C VAL A 123 8.20 -5.66 -1.52
N ASP A 124 7.16 -6.05 -2.22
CA ASP A 124 6.61 -7.41 -2.10
C ASP A 124 7.46 -8.43 -2.87
N GLY A 125 7.05 -9.70 -2.87
CA GLY A 125 7.77 -10.76 -3.58
C GLY A 125 7.82 -10.61 -5.11
N ASP A 126 6.96 -9.77 -5.68
CA ASP A 126 6.92 -9.47 -7.12
C ASP A 126 7.64 -8.16 -7.48
N GLY A 127 7.98 -7.31 -6.51
CA GLY A 127 8.61 -6.02 -6.71
C GLY A 127 7.65 -4.83 -6.68
N ASN A 128 6.38 -5.01 -6.32
CA ASN A 128 5.47 -3.88 -6.08
C ASN A 128 5.95 -3.04 -4.91
N LEU A 129 5.89 -1.73 -5.06
CA LEU A 129 6.36 -0.77 -4.07
C LEU A 129 5.27 -0.45 -3.05
N ILE A 130 5.53 -0.68 -1.78
CA ILE A 130 4.64 -0.30 -0.69
C ILE A 130 5.39 0.68 0.21
N THR A 131 4.91 1.93 0.23
CA THR A 131 5.49 2.98 1.06
C THR A 131 4.62 3.20 2.29
N PHE A 132 5.23 3.10 3.45
CA PHE A 132 4.58 3.42 4.72
C PHE A 132 4.96 4.83 5.16
N SER A 133 3.98 5.59 5.61
CA SER A 133 4.18 6.97 6.01
C SER A 133 3.36 7.35 7.24
N THR A 134 3.91 8.25 8.04
CA THR A 134 3.19 8.92 9.12
C THR A 134 3.36 10.43 8.98
N SER A 135 2.34 11.20 9.40
CA SER A 135 2.43 12.66 9.41
C SER A 135 3.32 13.12 10.55
N THR A 136 4.30 13.98 10.26
CA THR A 136 5.11 14.67 11.26
C THR A 136 4.44 15.95 11.77
N VAL A 137 3.40 16.42 11.06
CA VAL A 137 2.57 17.54 11.51
C VAL A 137 1.67 17.04 12.62
N ARG A 138 2.03 17.34 13.88
CA ARG A 138 1.07 17.22 14.98
C ARG A 138 -0.10 18.14 14.65
N THR A 139 -1.27 17.58 14.46
CA THR A 139 -2.52 18.33 14.58
C THR A 139 -2.54 18.83 16.02
N GLN A 140 -2.12 20.08 16.25
CA GLN A 140 -2.38 20.73 17.52
C GLN A 140 -3.91 20.80 17.61
N SER A 141 -4.46 20.04 18.54
CA SER A 141 -5.82 20.32 19.00
C SER A 141 -5.88 21.80 19.35
N PRO A 142 -6.88 22.54 18.89
CA PRO A 142 -6.98 23.96 19.21
C PRO A 142 -6.91 24.09 20.75
N VAL A 143 -5.97 24.90 21.22
CA VAL A 143 -5.91 25.24 22.64
C VAL A 143 -7.14 26.06 22.92
N VAL A 144 -8.07 25.50 23.66
CA VAL A 144 -9.25 26.21 24.15
C VAL A 144 -8.88 26.83 25.49
N ASP A 145 -9.28 28.07 25.71
CA ASP A 145 -9.20 28.72 27.04
C ASP A 145 -10.14 28.03 28.03
N GLY A 146 -10.05 28.41 29.30
CA GLY A 146 -10.88 27.84 30.35
C GLY A 146 -12.40 28.04 30.19
N ASP A 147 -12.80 28.87 29.18
CA ASP A 147 -14.19 29.18 28.83
C ASP A 147 -14.63 28.47 27.51
N GLY A 148 -13.74 27.63 26.90
CA GLY A 148 -14.05 26.83 25.72
C GLY A 148 -13.86 27.56 24.39
N ASN A 149 -13.21 28.73 24.38
CA ASN A 149 -12.94 29.48 23.15
C ASN A 149 -11.57 29.14 22.57
N ALA A 150 -11.49 29.06 21.23
CA ALA A 150 -10.22 28.82 20.53
C ALA A 150 -9.26 30.00 20.71
N VAL A 151 -8.04 29.77 21.21
CA VAL A 151 -6.99 30.78 21.36
C VAL A 151 -6.13 30.78 20.11
N THR A 152 -6.13 31.90 19.36
CA THR A 152 -5.19 32.16 18.28
C THR A 152 -3.89 32.73 18.87
N THR A 153 -2.79 31.99 18.80
CA THR A 153 -1.45 32.52 19.04
C THR A 153 -0.95 33.18 17.75
N SER A 154 -0.67 34.46 17.86
CA SER A 154 -0.01 35.25 16.79
C SER A 154 1.47 34.89 16.70
#